data_66779b9f40c3baece604785ddd894708
#
_entry.id   66779b9f40c3baece604785ddd894708
#
_cell.length_a   1.000
_cell.length_b   1.000
_cell.length_c   1.000
_cell.angle_alpha   90.00
_cell.angle_beta   90.00
_cell.angle_gamma   90.00
#
_symmetry.space_group_name_H-M   'P 1'
#
loop_
_entity.id
_entity.type
_entity.pdbx_description
1 polymer ?
#
loop_
_entity_poly.entity_id
_entity_poly.type
_entity_poly.pdbx_seq_one_letter_code
_entity_poly.pdbx_strand_id
1 'polypeptide(L)'
;MFIKPFSKYNKTTKERYLVYKLCESYRKNGGIYHHIIIGFGKLDELETVEQKKLLATRVEEMIKKGENILPIGVIDEKVEQLAHHFYKEIKAKKRYDINYGKGEWETVDVSTLKNKDGRELGAEWLCKQAFDQLGIGDFLIRQNWDPEKIALATTHIISRAVYPASELKTVSFIKENSAVCEITGYDKEKITKDALYGIAHKLYSVKDPLEKYLSKRTNELFDLEDKIILYDLTNTYYEGRMQSSNIAKFGRSKEKRSDAKIVVLAVVVNREGFLKYSNIFEGNMSDCKTLETMIDTLSSQTSNTTRKPIVVMDAGIATADNIALLKNRGYDYLCVSRSNLKNYYADTDSTPVLIKDKKDQPIELLKVKTDENNDNYLWVKSHTKALKENSM
;
A
#
# COMPACT_ATOMS: atom_id res chain seq x y z
N MET A 1 34.90 7.97 12.77
CA MET A 1 35.59 9.28 12.74
C MET A 1 34.61 10.41 13.07
N PHE A 2 35.07 11.61 13.44
CA PHE A 2 34.19 12.74 13.75
C PHE A 2 34.90 14.06 13.46
N ILE A 3 34.11 15.12 13.25
CA ILE A 3 34.63 16.47 13.06
C ILE A 3 34.70 17.20 14.39
N LYS A 4 35.84 17.79 14.70
CA LYS A 4 36.04 18.61 15.91
C LYS A 4 36.37 20.07 15.51
N PRO A 5 35.64 21.06 16.06
CA PRO A 5 35.94 22.47 15.86
C PRO A 5 37.11 22.89 16.74
N PHE A 6 37.97 23.75 16.20
CA PHE A 6 39.07 24.39 16.89
C PHE A 6 38.99 25.90 16.68
N SER A 7 39.05 26.68 17.74
CA SER A 7 39.07 28.14 17.66
C SER A 7 40.52 28.61 17.35
N LYS A 8 40.64 29.42 16.31
CA LYS A 8 41.90 30.13 15.96
C LYS A 8 41.67 31.62 16.08
N TYR A 9 42.75 32.36 16.39
CA TYR A 9 42.76 33.81 16.45
C TYR A 9 43.52 34.38 15.28
N ASN A 10 42.87 35.28 14.52
CA ASN A 10 43.51 36.00 13.45
C ASN A 10 44.15 37.28 14.01
N LYS A 11 45.48 37.36 13.96
CA LYS A 11 46.22 38.51 14.49
C LYS A 11 45.99 39.82 13.71
N THR A 12 45.62 39.70 12.42
CA THR A 12 45.40 40.85 11.53
C THR A 12 43.99 41.44 11.71
N THR A 13 42.96 40.61 11.71
CA THR A 13 41.56 41.06 11.88
C THR A 13 41.14 41.15 13.34
N LYS A 14 41.96 40.63 14.28
CA LYS A 14 41.69 40.58 15.74
C LYS A 14 40.41 39.77 16.07
N GLU A 15 40.00 38.86 15.21
CA GLU A 15 38.80 38.03 15.37
C GLU A 15 39.15 36.58 15.60
N ARG A 16 38.25 35.86 16.31
CA ARG A 16 38.32 34.42 16.44
C ARG A 16 37.46 33.76 15.38
N TYR A 17 37.97 32.70 14.75
CA TYR A 17 37.27 31.90 13.77
C TYR A 17 37.46 30.42 14.04
N LEU A 18 36.48 29.61 13.58
CA LEU A 18 36.52 28.17 13.75
C LEU A 18 37.17 27.51 12.53
N VAL A 19 37.99 26.51 12.81
CA VAL A 19 38.48 25.56 11.80
C VAL A 19 38.12 24.15 12.25
N TYR A 20 37.80 23.32 11.32
CA TYR A 20 37.36 21.97 11.56
C TYR A 20 38.46 20.96 11.23
N LYS A 21 38.54 19.90 12.02
CA LYS A 21 39.50 18.82 11.81
C LYS A 21 38.79 17.47 11.88
N LEU A 22 39.17 16.53 11.03
CA LEU A 22 38.73 15.14 11.12
C LEU A 22 39.61 14.46 12.17
N CYS A 23 38.94 13.83 13.14
CA CYS A 23 39.58 13.17 14.28
C CYS A 23 39.07 11.74 14.41
N GLU A 24 39.93 10.88 14.93
CA GLU A 24 39.57 9.51 15.36
C GLU A 24 39.86 9.39 16.84
N SER A 25 38.94 8.70 17.55
CA SER A 25 39.14 8.40 18.98
C SER A 25 39.85 7.06 19.15
N TYR A 26 40.80 7.01 20.04
CA TYR A 26 41.45 5.77 20.49
C TYR A 26 41.57 5.72 22.00
N ARG A 27 41.65 4.52 22.55
CA ARG A 27 41.83 4.30 23.99
C ARG A 27 43.28 3.94 24.28
N LYS A 28 43.88 4.60 25.26
CA LYS A 28 45.22 4.29 25.77
C LYS A 28 45.23 4.48 27.27
N ASN A 29 45.71 3.48 28.02
CA ASN A 29 45.83 3.51 29.48
C ASN A 29 44.53 3.95 30.21
N GLY A 30 43.37 3.44 29.77
CA GLY A 30 42.05 3.78 30.35
C GLY A 30 41.48 5.15 29.96
N GLY A 31 42.25 6.01 29.28
CA GLY A 31 41.82 7.33 28.76
C GLY A 31 41.38 7.29 27.29
N ILE A 32 40.52 8.24 26.89
CA ILE A 32 40.11 8.46 25.51
C ILE A 32 40.94 9.61 24.96
N TYR A 33 41.66 9.37 23.88
CA TYR A 33 42.47 10.34 23.14
C TYR A 33 41.95 10.51 21.72
N HIS A 34 42.26 11.65 21.10
CA HIS A 34 41.88 11.97 19.74
C HIS A 34 43.12 12.16 18.85
N HIS A 35 43.19 11.40 17.79
CA HIS A 35 44.19 11.59 16.74
C HIS A 35 43.57 12.45 15.64
N ILE A 36 44.34 13.48 15.16
CA ILE A 36 43.92 14.33 14.07
C ILE A 36 44.40 13.74 12.76
N ILE A 37 43.49 13.38 11.87
CA ILE A 37 43.79 12.81 10.57
C ILE A 37 44.13 13.92 9.59
N ILE A 38 43.24 14.89 9.43
CA ILE A 38 43.40 16.01 8.51
C ILE A 38 42.62 17.25 8.99
N GLY A 39 43.07 18.45 8.53
CA GLY A 39 42.34 19.69 8.73
C GLY A 39 41.45 20.02 7.56
N PHE A 40 40.17 20.23 7.81
CA PHE A 40 39.16 20.59 6.81
C PHE A 40 39.06 22.11 6.54
N GLY A 41 39.84 22.95 7.26
CA GLY A 41 39.72 24.40 7.14
C GLY A 41 38.46 24.95 7.81
N LYS A 42 37.88 26.00 7.25
CA LYS A 42 36.68 26.66 7.79
C LYS A 42 35.37 25.94 7.46
N LEU A 43 35.32 25.20 6.36
CA LEU A 43 34.11 24.54 5.82
C LEU A 43 32.96 25.54 5.60
N ASP A 44 33.28 26.70 5.05
CA ASP A 44 32.28 27.77 4.79
C ASP A 44 31.20 27.34 3.76
N GLU A 45 31.50 26.30 2.96
CA GLU A 45 30.59 25.72 1.96
C GLU A 45 29.46 24.84 2.58
N LEU A 46 29.65 24.42 3.86
CA LEU A 46 28.67 23.59 4.58
C LEU A 46 27.97 24.41 5.67
N GLU A 47 26.71 24.67 5.46
CA GLU A 47 25.92 25.57 6.30
C GLU A 47 25.49 24.92 7.63
N THR A 48 25.20 23.60 7.61
CA THR A 48 24.62 22.90 8.75
C THR A 48 25.62 22.00 9.48
N VAL A 49 25.32 21.70 10.75
CA VAL A 49 26.10 20.75 11.56
C VAL A 49 25.93 19.33 11.01
N GLU A 50 24.75 19.01 10.48
CA GLU A 50 24.41 17.74 9.87
C GLU A 50 25.28 17.47 8.63
N GLN A 51 25.44 18.44 7.74
CA GLN A 51 26.34 18.34 6.58
C GLN A 51 27.78 18.07 6.99
N LYS A 52 28.27 18.73 8.05
CA LYS A 52 29.63 18.50 8.58
C LYS A 52 29.79 17.09 9.17
N LYS A 53 28.77 16.57 9.86
CA LYS A 53 28.78 15.17 10.33
C LYS A 53 28.76 14.20 9.17
N LEU A 54 27.91 14.45 8.16
CA LEU A 54 27.82 13.62 6.95
C LEU A 54 29.15 13.57 6.21
N LEU A 55 29.87 14.70 6.09
CA LEU A 55 31.21 14.74 5.51
C LEU A 55 32.18 13.80 6.26
N ALA A 56 32.19 13.80 7.60
CA ALA A 56 33.04 12.89 8.36
C ALA A 56 32.73 11.43 8.10
N THR A 57 31.44 11.08 8.11
CA THR A 57 30.96 9.72 7.82
C THR A 57 31.36 9.30 6.43
N ARG A 58 31.19 10.18 5.45
CA ARG A 58 31.48 9.89 4.04
C ARG A 58 32.98 9.69 3.80
N VAL A 59 33.83 10.52 4.37
CA VAL A 59 35.29 10.34 4.31
C VAL A 59 35.71 9.04 5.01
N GLU A 60 35.11 8.69 6.13
CA GLU A 60 35.36 7.42 6.83
C GLU A 60 34.97 6.21 5.99
N GLU A 61 33.83 6.26 5.29
CA GLU A 61 33.39 5.21 4.37
C GLU A 61 34.40 5.03 3.23
N MET A 62 34.83 6.12 2.61
CA MET A 62 35.84 6.08 1.54
C MET A 62 37.19 5.52 2.02
N ILE A 63 37.61 5.86 3.24
CA ILE A 63 38.84 5.31 3.85
C ILE A 63 38.71 3.79 4.07
N LYS A 64 37.56 3.32 4.54
CA LYS A 64 37.32 1.90 4.88
C LYS A 64 37.04 1.02 3.68
N LYS A 65 36.33 1.55 2.67
CA LYS A 65 35.75 0.76 1.60
C LYS A 65 36.20 1.17 0.18
N GLY A 66 36.96 2.26 0.06
CA GLY A 66 37.46 2.77 -1.22
C GLY A 66 36.71 3.99 -1.76
N GLU A 67 37.36 4.71 -2.71
CA GLU A 67 36.88 5.98 -3.25
C GLU A 67 35.53 5.85 -4.01
N ASN A 68 35.31 4.73 -4.67
CA ASN A 68 34.15 4.52 -5.56
C ASN A 68 32.94 3.91 -4.88
N ILE A 69 32.90 3.90 -3.54
CA ILE A 69 31.73 3.38 -2.83
C ILE A 69 30.53 4.31 -3.02
N LEU A 70 29.38 3.73 -3.39
CA LEU A 70 28.16 4.48 -3.50
C LEU A 70 27.70 5.00 -2.12
N PRO A 71 27.28 6.26 -2.01
CA PRO A 71 26.79 6.81 -0.75
C PRO A 71 25.50 6.13 -0.31
N ILE A 72 25.36 5.88 0.99
CA ILE A 72 24.13 5.33 1.58
C ILE A 72 23.26 6.51 2.03
N GLY A 73 22.11 6.74 1.36
CA GLY A 73 21.15 7.78 1.70
C GLY A 73 21.10 8.96 0.72
N VAL A 74 20.57 10.09 1.20
CA VAL A 74 20.44 11.31 0.39
C VAL A 74 21.80 11.88 0.08
N ILE A 75 22.09 12.06 -1.20
CA ILE A 75 23.36 12.63 -1.68
C ILE A 75 23.29 14.16 -1.57
N ASP A 76 24.13 14.74 -0.70
CA ASP A 76 24.43 16.18 -0.74
C ASP A 76 25.66 16.37 -1.63
N GLU A 77 25.47 17.02 -2.77
CA GLU A 77 26.50 17.17 -3.79
C GLU A 77 27.75 17.91 -3.27
N LYS A 78 27.58 18.92 -2.42
CA LYS A 78 28.68 19.67 -1.80
C LYS A 78 29.49 18.78 -0.85
N VAL A 79 28.79 17.96 -0.06
CA VAL A 79 29.43 17.01 0.86
C VAL A 79 30.21 15.96 0.10
N GLU A 80 29.68 15.44 -1.01
CA GLU A 80 30.34 14.41 -1.82
C GLU A 80 31.62 14.95 -2.49
N GLN A 81 31.55 16.13 -3.07
CA GLN A 81 32.74 16.81 -3.67
C GLN A 81 33.83 17.03 -2.64
N LEU A 82 33.48 17.53 -1.45
CA LEU A 82 34.45 17.74 -0.36
C LEU A 82 35.00 16.41 0.18
N ALA A 83 34.18 15.37 0.28
CA ALA A 83 34.60 14.05 0.72
C ALA A 83 35.68 13.46 -0.23
N HIS A 84 35.43 13.51 -1.53
CA HIS A 84 36.43 13.10 -2.54
C HIS A 84 37.70 13.91 -2.47
N HIS A 85 37.61 15.24 -2.32
CA HIS A 85 38.74 16.10 -2.18
C HIS A 85 39.63 15.72 -0.97
N PHE A 86 39.02 15.59 0.22
CA PHE A 86 39.75 15.27 1.44
C PHE A 86 40.26 13.83 1.47
N TYR A 87 39.53 12.89 0.89
CA TYR A 87 40.01 11.51 0.75
C TYR A 87 41.30 11.46 -0.08
N LYS A 88 41.36 12.15 -1.25
CA LYS A 88 42.55 12.25 -2.07
C LYS A 88 43.73 12.90 -1.32
N GLU A 89 43.46 13.94 -0.54
CA GLU A 89 44.47 14.61 0.26
C GLU A 89 45.01 13.70 1.39
N ILE A 90 44.15 12.92 2.06
CA ILE A 90 44.57 11.94 3.08
C ILE A 90 45.46 10.87 2.45
N LYS A 91 45.08 10.35 1.30
CA LYS A 91 45.82 9.33 0.55
C LYS A 91 47.18 9.87 0.08
N ALA A 92 47.21 11.06 -0.49
CA ALA A 92 48.44 11.68 -1.00
C ALA A 92 49.45 11.99 0.13
N LYS A 93 48.96 12.43 1.30
CA LYS A 93 49.83 12.79 2.45
C LYS A 93 50.20 11.59 3.32
N LYS A 94 49.77 10.37 3.00
CA LYS A 94 49.96 9.13 3.77
C LYS A 94 49.68 9.33 5.29
N ARG A 95 48.70 10.15 5.62
CA ARG A 95 48.40 10.54 7.00
C ARG A 95 47.52 9.51 7.75
N TYR A 96 47.06 8.52 7.05
CA TYR A 96 46.27 7.42 7.60
C TYR A 96 46.61 6.15 6.82
N ASP A 97 46.83 5.03 7.53
CA ASP A 97 46.97 3.73 6.90
C ASP A 97 45.61 3.32 6.37
N ILE A 98 45.41 3.51 5.07
CA ILE A 98 44.21 3.04 4.38
C ILE A 98 44.37 1.53 4.21
N ASN A 99 44.10 0.80 5.29
CA ASN A 99 43.95 -0.64 5.24
C ASN A 99 42.57 -0.93 4.68
N TYR A 100 42.49 -1.12 3.38
CA TYR A 100 41.37 -1.86 2.80
C TYR A 100 41.34 -3.22 3.52
N GLY A 101 40.26 -3.51 4.25
CA GLY A 101 40.12 -4.82 4.90
C GLY A 101 40.51 -5.91 3.90
N LYS A 102 41.13 -6.99 4.38
CA LYS A 102 41.53 -8.16 3.60
C LYS A 102 40.28 -8.88 3.03
N GLY A 103 39.50 -8.19 2.23
CA GLY A 103 38.55 -8.80 1.32
C GLY A 103 39.29 -9.09 0.02
N GLU A 104 39.03 -10.20 -0.59
CA GLU A 104 39.46 -10.47 -1.95
C GLU A 104 38.85 -9.40 -2.86
N TRP A 105 39.69 -8.44 -3.27
CA TRP A 105 39.28 -7.39 -4.19
C TRP A 105 39.56 -7.88 -5.61
N GLU A 106 38.51 -8.08 -6.37
CA GLU A 106 38.60 -8.31 -7.80
C GLU A 106 38.57 -6.96 -8.52
N THR A 107 39.52 -6.75 -9.43
CA THR A 107 39.50 -5.58 -10.31
C THR A 107 38.55 -5.86 -11.47
N VAL A 108 37.40 -5.21 -11.49
CA VAL A 108 36.44 -5.32 -12.56
C VAL A 108 36.62 -4.14 -13.53
N ASP A 109 36.78 -4.43 -14.82
CA ASP A 109 36.75 -3.42 -15.86
C ASP A 109 35.31 -2.96 -16.08
N VAL A 110 34.98 -1.76 -15.56
CA VAL A 110 33.63 -1.17 -15.63
C VAL A 110 33.18 -0.94 -17.08
N SER A 111 34.12 -0.77 -18.04
CA SER A 111 33.80 -0.61 -19.45
C SER A 111 33.24 -1.87 -20.11
N THR A 112 33.48 -3.03 -19.51
CA THR A 112 32.98 -4.34 -19.99
C THR A 112 31.65 -4.73 -19.35
N LEU A 113 31.14 -3.97 -18.37
CA LEU A 113 29.86 -4.24 -17.73
C LEU A 113 28.73 -4.08 -18.75
N LYS A 114 28.01 -5.18 -18.99
CA LYS A 114 26.79 -5.18 -19.80
C LYS A 114 25.63 -5.52 -18.89
N ASN A 115 24.57 -4.71 -18.96
CA ASN A 115 23.29 -5.07 -18.34
C ASN A 115 22.70 -6.23 -19.12
N LYS A 116 22.45 -7.33 -18.43
CA LYS A 116 21.79 -8.50 -18.99
C LYS A 116 20.66 -8.91 -18.05
N ASP A 117 19.51 -9.23 -18.63
CA ASP A 117 18.35 -9.76 -17.91
C ASP A 117 17.90 -8.86 -16.72
N GLY A 118 17.85 -7.54 -16.95
CA GLY A 118 17.31 -6.58 -15.95
C GLY A 118 15.84 -6.90 -15.64
N ARG A 119 15.48 -6.92 -14.35
CA ARG A 119 14.12 -7.28 -13.88
C ARG A 119 13.61 -6.28 -12.85
N GLU A 120 12.30 -6.16 -12.83
CA GLU A 120 11.60 -5.39 -11.82
C GLU A 120 11.52 -6.19 -10.51
N LEU A 121 11.75 -5.50 -9.39
CA LEU A 121 11.72 -6.10 -8.06
C LEU A 121 10.93 -5.26 -7.05
N GLY A 122 10.94 -3.92 -7.16
CA GLY A 122 10.50 -3.03 -6.10
C GLY A 122 9.05 -3.25 -5.65
N ALA A 123 8.12 -3.30 -6.60
CA ALA A 123 6.71 -3.52 -6.30
C ALA A 123 6.45 -4.95 -5.80
N GLU A 124 7.09 -5.95 -6.42
CA GLU A 124 6.99 -7.35 -6.00
C GLU A 124 7.52 -7.55 -4.58
N TRP A 125 8.63 -6.91 -4.24
CA TRP A 125 9.19 -6.96 -2.89
C TRP A 125 8.23 -6.37 -1.86
N LEU A 126 7.66 -5.20 -2.13
CA LEU A 126 6.67 -4.58 -1.26
C LEU A 126 5.45 -5.48 -1.05
N CYS A 127 4.91 -6.04 -2.13
CA CYS A 127 3.79 -6.99 -2.06
C CYS A 127 4.14 -8.26 -1.27
N LYS A 128 5.39 -8.77 -1.42
CA LYS A 128 5.86 -9.92 -0.64
C LYS A 128 5.91 -9.62 0.85
N GLN A 129 6.42 -8.44 1.25
CA GLN A 129 6.42 -8.01 2.64
C GLN A 129 5.00 -7.91 3.21
N ALA A 130 4.06 -7.33 2.46
CA ALA A 130 2.66 -7.26 2.86
C ALA A 130 2.02 -8.67 2.98
N PHE A 131 2.31 -9.57 2.04
CA PHE A 131 1.85 -10.96 2.07
C PHE A 131 2.33 -11.67 3.33
N ASP A 132 3.60 -11.50 3.71
CA ASP A 132 4.19 -12.11 4.89
C ASP A 132 3.62 -11.50 6.18
N GLN A 133 3.45 -10.18 6.24
CA GLN A 133 2.86 -9.48 7.38
C GLN A 133 1.41 -9.90 7.62
N LEU A 134 0.66 -10.14 6.55
CA LEU A 134 -0.70 -10.69 6.63
C LEU A 134 -0.72 -12.14 7.08
N GLY A 135 0.40 -12.87 6.99
CA GLY A 135 0.50 -14.28 7.38
C GLY A 135 -0.28 -15.22 6.45
N ILE A 136 -0.42 -14.86 5.17
CA ILE A 136 -1.18 -15.68 4.20
C ILE A 136 -0.49 -17.03 3.98
N GLY A 137 0.83 -17.07 3.96
CA GLY A 137 1.61 -18.33 3.86
C GLY A 137 1.26 -19.29 4.99
N ASP A 138 1.27 -18.81 6.25
CA ASP A 138 0.91 -19.61 7.43
C ASP A 138 -0.55 -20.09 7.39
N PHE A 139 -1.45 -19.25 6.88
CA PHE A 139 -2.84 -19.66 6.65
C PHE A 139 -2.91 -20.84 5.68
N LEU A 140 -2.20 -20.77 4.53
CA LEU A 140 -2.20 -21.84 3.53
C LEU A 140 -1.56 -23.13 4.05
N ILE A 141 -0.52 -23.04 4.90
CA ILE A 141 0.05 -24.21 5.60
C ILE A 141 -1.01 -24.89 6.46
N ARG A 142 -1.80 -24.10 7.23
CA ARG A 142 -2.91 -24.63 8.04
C ARG A 142 -4.04 -25.25 7.19
N GLN A 143 -4.14 -24.89 5.91
CA GLN A 143 -5.03 -25.52 4.94
C GLN A 143 -4.42 -26.76 4.27
N ASN A 144 -3.31 -27.28 4.80
CA ASN A 144 -2.54 -28.43 4.29
C ASN A 144 -2.04 -28.28 2.84
N TRP A 145 -1.61 -27.06 2.48
CA TRP A 145 -0.99 -26.82 1.19
C TRP A 145 0.51 -27.17 1.26
N ASP A 146 1.01 -27.79 0.20
CA ASP A 146 2.44 -28.05 0.06
C ASP A 146 3.24 -26.78 -0.26
N PRO A 147 4.54 -26.73 0.08
CA PRO A 147 5.38 -25.54 -0.10
C PRO A 147 5.44 -25.05 -1.56
N GLU A 148 5.45 -25.95 -2.55
CA GLU A 148 5.49 -25.57 -3.97
C GLU A 148 4.20 -24.84 -4.38
N LYS A 149 3.04 -25.32 -3.92
CA LYS A 149 1.76 -24.64 -4.18
C LYS A 149 1.65 -23.32 -3.46
N ILE A 150 2.21 -23.20 -2.25
CA ILE A 150 2.26 -21.92 -1.53
C ILE A 150 3.12 -20.92 -2.29
N ALA A 151 4.32 -21.33 -2.76
CA ALA A 151 5.19 -20.49 -3.56
C ALA A 151 4.50 -20.03 -4.86
N LEU A 152 3.82 -20.93 -5.57
CA LEU A 152 3.05 -20.59 -6.77
C LEU A 152 1.88 -19.64 -6.47
N ALA A 153 1.14 -19.86 -5.39
CA ALA A 153 0.05 -18.98 -4.97
C ALA A 153 0.57 -17.58 -4.63
N THR A 154 1.68 -17.50 -3.89
CA THR A 154 2.35 -16.24 -3.56
C THR A 154 2.78 -15.50 -4.83
N THR A 155 3.43 -16.21 -5.77
CA THR A 155 3.82 -15.69 -7.09
C THR A 155 2.61 -15.14 -7.84
N HIS A 156 1.52 -15.91 -7.89
CA HIS A 156 0.29 -15.49 -8.59
C HIS A 156 -0.36 -14.26 -7.95
N ILE A 157 -0.52 -14.24 -6.62
CA ILE A 157 -1.12 -13.11 -5.89
C ILE A 157 -0.30 -11.83 -6.10
N ILE A 158 1.03 -11.90 -5.93
CA ILE A 158 1.92 -10.74 -6.11
C ILE A 158 1.86 -10.25 -7.56
N SER A 159 1.96 -11.16 -8.53
CA SER A 159 1.89 -10.79 -9.95
C SER A 159 0.56 -10.12 -10.31
N ARG A 160 -0.56 -10.58 -9.76
CA ARG A 160 -1.89 -9.95 -9.97
C ARG A 160 -2.00 -8.57 -9.33
N ALA A 161 -1.32 -8.34 -8.22
CA ALA A 161 -1.29 -7.04 -7.56
C ALA A 161 -0.41 -6.02 -8.32
N VAL A 162 0.75 -6.47 -8.84
CA VAL A 162 1.72 -5.60 -9.52
C VAL A 162 1.38 -5.41 -11.00
N TYR A 163 0.95 -6.48 -11.66
CA TYR A 163 0.66 -6.51 -13.10
C TYR A 163 -0.70 -7.18 -13.35
N PRO A 164 -1.82 -6.47 -13.16
CA PRO A 164 -3.16 -7.02 -13.38
C PRO A 164 -3.43 -7.25 -14.88
N ALA A 165 -3.18 -8.47 -15.33
CA ALA A 165 -3.33 -8.88 -16.71
C ALA A 165 -3.95 -10.30 -16.81
N SER A 166 -4.20 -10.79 -18.05
CA SER A 166 -4.57 -12.20 -18.24
C SER A 166 -3.42 -13.11 -17.87
N GLU A 167 -3.73 -14.36 -17.50
CA GLU A 167 -2.73 -15.36 -17.10
C GLU A 167 -1.63 -15.55 -18.17
N LEU A 168 -2.00 -15.51 -19.45
CA LEU A 168 -1.03 -15.60 -20.55
C LEU A 168 -0.03 -14.42 -20.54
N LYS A 169 -0.53 -13.19 -20.40
CA LYS A 169 0.33 -11.99 -20.31
C LYS A 169 1.15 -12.00 -19.01
N THR A 170 0.57 -12.48 -17.91
CA THR A 170 1.26 -12.62 -16.62
C THR A 170 2.45 -13.60 -16.73
N VAL A 171 2.30 -14.71 -17.47
CA VAL A 171 3.42 -15.64 -17.72
C VAL A 171 4.56 -14.93 -18.46
N SER A 172 4.26 -14.19 -19.53
CA SER A 172 5.29 -13.44 -20.27
C SER A 172 5.98 -12.41 -19.38
N PHE A 173 5.19 -11.64 -18.61
CA PHE A 173 5.72 -10.65 -17.67
C PHE A 173 6.65 -11.27 -16.62
N ILE A 174 6.26 -12.41 -16.00
CA ILE A 174 7.08 -13.12 -15.01
C ILE A 174 8.40 -13.59 -15.66
N LYS A 175 8.33 -14.14 -16.86
CA LYS A 175 9.51 -14.70 -17.53
C LYS A 175 10.49 -13.64 -18.02
N GLU A 176 10.01 -12.48 -18.44
CA GLU A 176 10.80 -11.47 -19.14
C GLU A 176 11.20 -10.30 -18.22
N ASN A 177 10.32 -9.87 -17.31
CA ASN A 177 10.47 -8.59 -16.62
C ASN A 177 10.53 -8.69 -15.09
N SER A 178 9.89 -9.70 -14.47
CA SER A 178 9.68 -9.72 -13.03
C SER A 178 10.66 -10.63 -12.29
N ALA A 179 11.10 -10.20 -11.11
CA ALA A 179 11.90 -11.00 -10.18
C ALA A 179 11.03 -11.72 -9.14
N VAL A 180 9.72 -11.85 -9.36
CA VAL A 180 8.79 -12.45 -8.38
C VAL A 180 9.16 -13.88 -8.01
N CYS A 181 9.66 -14.69 -8.97
CA CYS A 181 10.04 -16.08 -8.72
C CYS A 181 11.24 -16.19 -7.78
N GLU A 182 12.21 -15.27 -7.89
CA GLU A 182 13.39 -15.21 -7.04
C GLU A 182 13.02 -14.92 -5.57
N ILE A 183 12.01 -14.06 -5.32
CA ILE A 183 11.59 -13.73 -3.96
C ILE A 183 10.57 -14.69 -3.37
N THR A 184 9.87 -15.46 -4.20
CA THR A 184 8.88 -16.46 -3.74
C THR A 184 9.43 -17.87 -3.67
N GLY A 185 10.57 -18.12 -4.32
CA GLY A 185 11.20 -19.44 -4.41
C GLY A 185 10.50 -20.40 -5.37
N TYR A 186 9.58 -19.92 -6.22
CA TYR A 186 8.96 -20.77 -7.23
C TYR A 186 9.83 -20.88 -8.48
N ASP A 187 9.92 -22.09 -9.03
CA ASP A 187 10.70 -22.34 -10.24
C ASP A 187 10.08 -21.60 -11.45
N LYS A 188 10.81 -20.63 -11.99
CA LYS A 188 10.40 -19.79 -13.12
C LYS A 188 10.06 -20.62 -14.37
N GLU A 189 10.75 -21.74 -14.58
CA GLU A 189 10.54 -22.59 -15.77
C GLU A 189 9.21 -23.34 -15.69
N LYS A 190 8.69 -23.57 -14.49
CA LYS A 190 7.38 -24.20 -14.26
C LYS A 190 6.20 -23.22 -14.39
N ILE A 191 6.46 -21.92 -14.56
CA ILE A 191 5.39 -20.93 -14.75
C ILE A 191 4.76 -21.15 -16.12
N THR A 192 3.49 -21.55 -16.10
CA THR A 192 2.64 -21.69 -17.27
C THR A 192 1.25 -21.08 -17.01
N LYS A 193 0.51 -20.78 -18.06
CA LYS A 193 -0.87 -20.28 -17.93
C LYS A 193 -1.75 -21.27 -17.15
N ASP A 194 -1.57 -22.58 -17.41
CA ASP A 194 -2.36 -23.64 -16.79
C ASP A 194 -2.02 -23.79 -15.29
N ALA A 195 -0.74 -23.60 -14.93
CA ALA A 195 -0.34 -23.52 -13.52
C ALA A 195 -0.99 -22.34 -12.80
N LEU A 196 -1.04 -21.15 -13.44
CA LEU A 196 -1.69 -19.96 -12.86
C LEU A 196 -3.21 -20.15 -12.76
N TYR A 197 -3.89 -20.71 -13.75
CA TYR A 197 -5.32 -21.04 -13.64
C TYR A 197 -5.57 -22.09 -12.55
N GLY A 198 -4.76 -23.14 -12.47
CA GLY A 198 -4.88 -24.19 -11.47
C GLY A 198 -4.75 -23.65 -10.05
N ILE A 199 -3.77 -22.77 -9.81
CA ILE A 199 -3.59 -22.19 -8.47
C ILE A 199 -4.69 -21.17 -8.13
N ALA A 200 -5.19 -20.39 -9.10
CA ALA A 200 -6.32 -19.49 -8.91
C ALA A 200 -7.57 -20.27 -8.49
N HIS A 201 -7.86 -21.39 -9.16
CA HIS A 201 -8.97 -22.26 -8.80
C HIS A 201 -8.80 -22.86 -7.39
N LYS A 202 -7.57 -23.26 -7.05
CA LYS A 202 -7.27 -23.77 -5.71
C LYS A 202 -7.41 -22.69 -4.63
N LEU A 203 -7.00 -21.45 -4.89
CA LEU A 203 -7.23 -20.30 -3.99
C LEU A 203 -8.74 -20.04 -3.80
N TYR A 204 -9.51 -20.14 -4.87
CA TYR A 204 -10.97 -19.98 -4.78
C TYR A 204 -11.62 -21.05 -3.90
N SER A 205 -11.10 -22.28 -3.88
CA SER A 205 -11.65 -23.34 -3.01
C SER A 205 -11.50 -23.05 -1.50
N VAL A 206 -10.59 -22.17 -1.11
CA VAL A 206 -10.39 -21.72 0.27
C VAL A 206 -10.78 -20.25 0.48
N LYS A 207 -11.55 -19.67 -0.46
CA LYS A 207 -11.91 -18.24 -0.45
C LYS A 207 -12.57 -17.81 0.86
N ASP A 208 -13.63 -18.48 1.28
CA ASP A 208 -14.40 -18.06 2.45
C ASP A 208 -13.57 -18.10 3.76
N PRO A 209 -12.84 -19.20 4.08
CA PRO A 209 -11.94 -19.19 5.23
C PRO A 209 -10.79 -18.20 5.09
N LEU A 210 -10.29 -17.92 3.87
CA LEU A 210 -9.25 -16.93 3.65
C LEU A 210 -9.76 -15.50 3.90
N GLU A 211 -10.93 -15.14 3.39
CA GLU A 211 -11.54 -13.83 3.63
C GLU A 211 -11.82 -13.62 5.12
N LYS A 212 -12.33 -14.62 5.81
CA LYS A 212 -12.52 -14.59 7.27
C LYS A 212 -11.21 -14.38 8.02
N TYR A 213 -10.17 -15.10 7.63
CA TYR A 213 -8.83 -14.96 8.20
C TYR A 213 -8.28 -13.53 7.97
N LEU A 214 -8.36 -13.03 6.75
CA LEU A 214 -7.87 -11.69 6.40
C LEU A 214 -8.66 -10.59 7.11
N SER A 215 -9.98 -10.72 7.20
CA SER A 215 -10.81 -9.78 7.96
C SER A 215 -10.38 -9.68 9.42
N LYS A 216 -10.16 -10.81 10.07
CA LYS A 216 -9.66 -10.86 11.46
C LYS A 216 -8.24 -10.29 11.55
N ARG A 217 -7.36 -10.72 10.67
CA ARG A 217 -5.95 -10.33 10.68
C ARG A 217 -5.75 -8.83 10.46
N THR A 218 -6.50 -8.22 9.56
CA THR A 218 -6.44 -6.76 9.33
C THR A 218 -6.97 -5.99 10.53
N ASN A 219 -8.04 -6.47 11.18
CA ASN A 219 -8.53 -5.84 12.40
C ASN A 219 -7.49 -5.88 13.53
N GLU A 220 -6.79 -7.00 13.70
CA GLU A 220 -5.71 -7.14 14.68
C GLU A 220 -4.50 -6.27 14.38
N LEU A 221 -4.07 -6.19 13.10
CA LEU A 221 -2.89 -5.42 12.70
C LEU A 221 -3.08 -3.91 12.81
N PHE A 222 -4.28 -3.43 12.55
CA PHE A 222 -4.57 -1.99 12.46
C PHE A 222 -5.52 -1.49 13.56
N ASP A 223 -5.81 -2.33 14.55
CA ASP A 223 -6.74 -2.02 15.67
C ASP A 223 -8.08 -1.46 15.18
N LEU A 224 -8.71 -2.20 14.23
CA LEU A 224 -9.92 -1.77 13.56
C LEU A 224 -11.16 -2.36 14.23
N GLU A 225 -12.23 -1.57 14.26
CA GLU A 225 -13.56 -1.99 14.66
C GLU A 225 -14.54 -1.88 13.46
N ASP A 226 -15.29 -2.94 13.21
CA ASP A 226 -16.24 -2.99 12.10
C ASP A 226 -17.57 -2.27 12.46
N LYS A 227 -17.49 -0.96 12.75
CA LYS A 227 -18.66 -0.12 13.07
C LYS A 227 -19.51 0.23 11.87
N ILE A 228 -18.88 0.37 10.71
CA ILE A 228 -19.50 0.74 9.43
C ILE A 228 -18.97 -0.20 8.38
N ILE A 229 -19.88 -0.75 7.59
CA ILE A 229 -19.57 -1.57 6.43
C ILE A 229 -20.23 -0.98 5.19
N LEU A 230 -19.50 -1.01 4.10
CA LEU A 230 -19.99 -0.57 2.79
C LEU A 230 -20.26 -1.79 1.94
N TYR A 231 -21.44 -1.86 1.38
CA TYR A 231 -21.87 -2.89 0.46
C TYR A 231 -22.08 -2.31 -0.93
N ASP A 232 -21.36 -2.83 -1.91
CA ASP A 232 -21.49 -2.43 -3.32
C ASP A 232 -21.45 -3.63 -4.25
N LEU A 233 -22.02 -3.43 -5.42
CA LEU A 233 -22.07 -4.39 -6.51
C LEU A 233 -21.35 -3.81 -7.72
N THR A 234 -20.53 -4.62 -8.33
CA THR A 234 -19.96 -4.33 -9.64
C THR A 234 -20.20 -5.50 -10.59
N ASN A 235 -20.17 -5.25 -11.88
CA ASN A 235 -20.23 -6.32 -12.87
C ASN A 235 -19.04 -6.28 -13.80
N THR A 236 -18.66 -7.45 -14.29
CA THR A 236 -17.59 -7.62 -15.25
C THR A 236 -18.15 -8.39 -16.45
N TYR A 237 -17.91 -7.88 -17.65
CA TYR A 237 -18.29 -8.55 -18.88
C TYR A 237 -17.14 -9.37 -19.47
N TYR A 238 -17.49 -10.35 -20.28
CA TYR A 238 -16.54 -11.22 -20.97
C TYR A 238 -16.57 -10.94 -22.46
N GLU A 239 -15.40 -10.77 -23.07
CA GLU A 239 -15.26 -10.63 -24.54
C GLU A 239 -15.54 -11.93 -25.31
N GLY A 240 -15.51 -13.07 -24.62
CA GLY A 240 -15.75 -14.38 -25.22
C GLY A 240 -17.20 -14.86 -25.07
N ARG A 241 -17.55 -15.92 -25.79
CA ARG A 241 -18.89 -16.50 -25.78
C ARG A 241 -19.32 -17.13 -24.45
N MET A 242 -18.36 -17.48 -23.57
CA MET A 242 -18.59 -18.08 -22.25
C MET A 242 -19.71 -19.15 -22.23
N GLN A 243 -19.69 -20.08 -23.21
CA GLN A 243 -20.75 -21.08 -23.38
C GLN A 243 -20.78 -22.11 -22.25
N SER A 244 -19.62 -22.45 -21.71
CA SER A 244 -19.46 -23.42 -20.61
C SER A 244 -19.69 -22.83 -19.21
N SER A 245 -19.88 -21.53 -19.09
CA SER A 245 -20.10 -20.91 -17.79
C SER A 245 -21.57 -20.96 -17.36
N ASN A 246 -21.82 -21.49 -16.18
CA ASN A 246 -23.16 -21.53 -15.59
C ASN A 246 -23.59 -20.19 -14.99
N ILE A 247 -22.64 -19.34 -14.56
CA ILE A 247 -22.89 -18.07 -13.88
C ILE A 247 -22.83 -16.85 -14.82
N ALA A 248 -22.10 -16.95 -15.94
CA ALA A 248 -22.06 -15.86 -16.91
C ALA A 248 -23.37 -15.81 -17.72
N LYS A 249 -24.15 -14.77 -17.50
CA LYS A 249 -25.47 -14.54 -18.12
C LYS A 249 -25.51 -13.17 -18.78
N PHE A 250 -26.42 -13.00 -19.73
CA PHE A 250 -26.75 -11.66 -20.21
C PHE A 250 -27.50 -10.90 -19.11
N GLY A 251 -27.07 -9.68 -18.86
CA GLY A 251 -27.63 -8.84 -17.82
C GLY A 251 -27.37 -7.35 -18.09
N ARG A 252 -27.75 -6.49 -17.15
CA ARG A 252 -27.55 -5.06 -17.25
C ARG A 252 -26.09 -4.69 -16.93
N SER A 253 -25.25 -4.50 -17.97
CA SER A 253 -23.89 -4.03 -17.80
C SER A 253 -23.84 -2.54 -17.46
N LYS A 254 -22.96 -2.15 -16.53
CA LYS A 254 -22.64 -0.73 -16.25
C LYS A 254 -22.05 -0.03 -17.48
N GLU A 255 -21.34 -0.77 -18.33
CA GLU A 255 -20.75 -0.31 -19.58
C GLU A 255 -21.76 -0.32 -20.76
N LYS A 256 -23.05 -0.63 -20.50
CA LYS A 256 -24.13 -0.72 -21.49
C LYS A 256 -23.88 -1.76 -22.59
N ARG A 257 -23.08 -2.79 -22.33
CA ARG A 257 -22.81 -3.91 -23.23
C ARG A 257 -23.97 -4.93 -23.14
N SER A 258 -24.82 -4.96 -24.15
CA SER A 258 -25.92 -5.95 -24.25
C SER A 258 -25.52 -7.22 -25.01
N ASP A 259 -24.38 -7.19 -25.66
CA ASP A 259 -23.82 -8.26 -26.49
C ASP A 259 -22.91 -9.23 -25.72
N ALA A 260 -22.52 -8.88 -24.50
CA ALA A 260 -21.60 -9.66 -23.68
C ALA A 260 -22.26 -10.26 -22.43
N LYS A 261 -21.87 -11.49 -22.09
CA LYS A 261 -22.25 -12.09 -20.81
C LYS A 261 -21.46 -11.44 -19.67
N ILE A 262 -22.11 -11.25 -18.53
CA ILE A 262 -21.52 -10.65 -17.34
C ILE A 262 -21.62 -11.60 -16.13
N VAL A 263 -20.85 -11.30 -15.11
CA VAL A 263 -21.04 -11.78 -13.73
C VAL A 263 -21.13 -10.57 -12.80
N VAL A 264 -21.81 -10.75 -11.68
CA VAL A 264 -21.93 -9.70 -10.65
C VAL A 264 -21.04 -10.07 -9.48
N LEU A 265 -20.13 -9.16 -9.12
CA LEU A 265 -19.29 -9.25 -7.93
C LEU A 265 -19.90 -8.36 -6.83
N ALA A 266 -20.25 -8.96 -5.72
CA ALA A 266 -20.64 -8.28 -4.49
C ALA A 266 -19.45 -8.20 -3.55
N VAL A 267 -19.21 -7.03 -2.97
CA VAL A 267 -18.09 -6.77 -2.07
C VAL A 267 -18.59 -6.05 -0.82
N VAL A 268 -18.15 -6.53 0.34
CA VAL A 268 -18.33 -5.85 1.63
C VAL A 268 -16.95 -5.41 2.13
N VAL A 269 -16.81 -4.14 2.38
CA VAL A 269 -15.60 -3.58 2.97
C VAL A 269 -15.94 -2.79 4.24
N ASN A 270 -14.98 -2.62 5.15
CA ASN A 270 -15.16 -1.70 6.26
C ASN A 270 -14.89 -0.25 5.82
N ARG A 271 -15.03 0.70 6.76
CA ARG A 271 -14.81 2.13 6.52
C ARG A 271 -13.40 2.44 5.98
N GLU A 272 -12.40 1.69 6.39
CA GLU A 272 -10.99 1.84 6.01
C GLU A 272 -10.69 1.19 4.63
N GLY A 273 -11.66 0.47 4.04
CA GLY A 273 -11.54 -0.17 2.73
C GLY A 273 -11.05 -1.61 2.77
N PHE A 274 -10.90 -2.22 3.94
CA PHE A 274 -10.51 -3.63 4.04
C PHE A 274 -11.69 -4.56 3.73
N LEU A 275 -11.40 -5.59 2.91
CA LEU A 275 -12.38 -6.61 2.54
C LEU A 275 -12.84 -7.39 3.77
N LYS A 276 -14.17 -7.54 3.89
CA LYS A 276 -14.82 -8.38 4.90
C LYS A 276 -15.38 -9.65 4.28
N TYR A 277 -16.01 -9.51 3.13
CA TYR A 277 -16.61 -10.61 2.40
C TYR A 277 -16.81 -10.25 0.94
N SER A 278 -16.73 -11.24 0.06
CA SER A 278 -17.13 -11.11 -1.34
C SER A 278 -17.96 -12.30 -1.82
N ASN A 279 -18.76 -12.09 -2.86
CA ASN A 279 -19.45 -13.18 -3.54
C ASN A 279 -19.63 -12.88 -5.02
N ILE A 280 -19.70 -13.93 -5.83
CA ILE A 280 -19.94 -13.83 -7.28
C ILE A 280 -21.32 -14.39 -7.58
N PHE A 281 -22.17 -13.57 -8.15
CA PHE A 281 -23.53 -13.94 -8.55
C PHE A 281 -23.67 -14.06 -10.06
N GLU A 282 -24.74 -14.73 -10.50
CA GLU A 282 -25.10 -14.79 -11.92
C GLU A 282 -25.30 -13.40 -12.51
N GLY A 283 -24.90 -13.21 -13.77
CA GLY A 283 -24.94 -11.92 -14.45
C GLY A 283 -26.32 -11.28 -14.59
N ASN A 284 -27.39 -12.08 -14.54
CA ASN A 284 -28.79 -11.64 -14.54
C ASN A 284 -29.39 -11.42 -13.15
N MET A 285 -28.60 -11.61 -12.09
CA MET A 285 -29.06 -11.36 -10.72
C MET A 285 -29.36 -9.87 -10.55
N SER A 286 -30.50 -9.54 -10.00
CA SER A 286 -30.84 -8.15 -9.67
C SER A 286 -30.20 -7.74 -8.36
N ASP A 287 -29.71 -6.49 -8.31
CA ASP A 287 -28.98 -5.92 -7.18
C ASP A 287 -29.72 -6.10 -5.83
N CYS A 288 -31.06 -6.01 -5.85
CA CYS A 288 -31.87 -6.13 -4.65
C CYS A 288 -31.92 -7.55 -4.07
N LYS A 289 -31.64 -8.60 -4.85
CA LYS A 289 -31.71 -10.00 -4.38
C LYS A 289 -30.40 -10.50 -3.76
N THR A 290 -29.34 -9.73 -3.83
CA THR A 290 -28.01 -10.15 -3.37
C THR A 290 -27.79 -9.87 -1.87
N LEU A 291 -28.52 -8.90 -1.30
CA LEU A 291 -28.29 -8.41 0.05
C LEU A 291 -28.54 -9.47 1.12
N GLU A 292 -29.60 -10.28 0.97
CA GLU A 292 -29.96 -11.32 1.96
C GLU A 292 -28.80 -12.29 2.18
N THR A 293 -28.26 -12.86 1.09
CA THR A 293 -27.12 -13.77 1.14
C THR A 293 -25.89 -13.11 1.79
N MET A 294 -25.65 -11.82 1.48
CA MET A 294 -24.52 -11.10 2.03
C MET A 294 -24.65 -10.83 3.52
N ILE A 295 -25.84 -10.46 4.00
CA ILE A 295 -26.11 -10.19 5.42
C ILE A 295 -26.05 -11.47 6.27
N ASP A 296 -26.51 -12.59 5.77
CA ASP A 296 -26.44 -13.86 6.48
C ASP A 296 -24.98 -14.31 6.71
N THR A 297 -24.13 -14.07 5.74
CA THR A 297 -22.70 -14.37 5.87
C THR A 297 -21.97 -13.35 6.73
N LEU A 298 -22.32 -12.08 6.62
CA LEU A 298 -21.64 -10.97 7.29
C LEU A 298 -21.58 -11.13 8.81
N SER A 299 -22.64 -11.62 9.43
CA SER A 299 -22.71 -11.84 10.88
C SER A 299 -21.60 -12.78 11.38
N SER A 300 -21.11 -13.68 10.52
CA SER A 300 -20.03 -14.62 10.83
C SER A 300 -18.63 -14.08 10.52
N GLN A 301 -18.54 -13.00 9.76
CA GLN A 301 -17.29 -12.42 9.23
C GLN A 301 -16.85 -11.13 9.94
N THR A 302 -17.79 -10.43 10.60
CA THR A 302 -17.46 -9.21 11.36
C THR A 302 -17.00 -9.54 12.77
N SER A 303 -16.19 -8.66 13.36
CA SER A 303 -15.74 -8.77 14.74
C SER A 303 -16.93 -8.82 15.71
N ASN A 304 -16.79 -9.57 16.81
CA ASN A 304 -17.78 -9.67 17.89
C ASN A 304 -17.94 -8.32 18.62
N THR A 305 -18.57 -7.37 17.99
CA THR A 305 -18.99 -6.12 18.63
C THR A 305 -20.33 -6.34 19.30
N THR A 306 -20.54 -5.71 20.46
CA THR A 306 -21.83 -5.71 21.16
C THR A 306 -22.95 -5.07 20.33
N ARG A 307 -22.60 -4.34 19.28
CA ARG A 307 -23.52 -3.70 18.34
C ARG A 307 -23.19 -4.14 16.90
N LYS A 308 -24.21 -4.47 16.13
CA LYS A 308 -24.07 -4.77 14.70
C LYS A 308 -23.59 -3.52 13.93
N PRO A 309 -22.78 -3.69 12.86
CA PRO A 309 -22.32 -2.58 12.07
C PRO A 309 -23.48 -1.87 11.33
N ILE A 310 -23.26 -0.60 11.01
CA ILE A 310 -24.15 0.17 10.13
C ILE A 310 -23.85 -0.25 8.68
N VAL A 311 -24.87 -0.67 7.95
CA VAL A 311 -24.76 -1.06 6.54
C VAL A 311 -24.96 0.17 5.65
N VAL A 312 -23.93 0.54 4.89
CA VAL A 312 -24.01 1.60 3.89
C VAL A 312 -24.17 0.98 2.52
N MET A 313 -25.19 1.39 1.77
CA MET A 313 -25.50 0.86 0.45
C MET A 313 -26.02 1.95 -0.50
N ASP A 314 -25.93 1.69 -1.80
CA ASP A 314 -26.46 2.61 -2.80
C ASP A 314 -27.99 2.51 -2.97
N ALA A 315 -28.57 3.46 -3.72
CA ALA A 315 -30.01 3.49 -3.98
C ALA A 315 -30.48 2.26 -4.78
N GLY A 316 -29.63 1.64 -5.59
CA GLY A 316 -29.95 0.44 -6.39
C GLY A 316 -30.32 -0.76 -5.51
N ILE A 317 -29.68 -0.87 -4.36
CA ILE A 317 -29.86 -1.95 -3.40
C ILE A 317 -30.97 -1.63 -2.37
N ALA A 318 -31.18 -0.34 -2.07
CA ALA A 318 -32.09 0.15 -1.03
C ALA A 318 -33.57 0.04 -1.43
N THR A 319 -34.08 -1.18 -1.61
CA THR A 319 -35.50 -1.46 -1.80
C THR A 319 -36.23 -1.51 -0.47
N ALA A 320 -37.56 -1.38 -0.48
CA ALA A 320 -38.39 -1.53 0.73
C ALA A 320 -38.17 -2.88 1.41
N ASP A 321 -38.09 -3.97 0.62
CA ASP A 321 -37.85 -5.33 1.12
C ASP A 321 -36.45 -5.44 1.77
N ASN A 322 -35.42 -4.87 1.16
CA ASN A 322 -34.08 -4.89 1.70
C ASN A 322 -33.93 -4.05 2.98
N ILE A 323 -34.60 -2.92 3.05
CA ILE A 323 -34.66 -2.10 4.27
C ILE A 323 -35.40 -2.88 5.38
N ALA A 324 -36.54 -3.53 5.06
CA ALA A 324 -37.24 -4.37 6.02
C ALA A 324 -36.36 -5.56 6.48
N LEU A 325 -35.62 -6.20 5.58
CA LEU A 325 -34.69 -7.27 5.92
C LEU A 325 -33.64 -6.80 6.93
N LEU A 326 -32.97 -5.64 6.69
CA LEU A 326 -31.99 -5.08 7.61
C LEU A 326 -32.55 -4.77 8.98
N LYS A 327 -33.75 -4.13 9.04
CA LYS A 327 -34.49 -3.87 10.28
C LYS A 327 -34.79 -5.14 11.04
N ASN A 328 -35.34 -6.14 10.36
CA ASN A 328 -35.71 -7.45 10.95
C ASN A 328 -34.48 -8.20 11.48
N ARG A 329 -33.32 -8.03 10.83
CA ARG A 329 -32.03 -8.59 11.26
C ARG A 329 -31.33 -7.72 12.30
N GLY A 330 -31.91 -6.58 12.70
CA GLY A 330 -31.36 -5.65 13.71
C GLY A 330 -30.09 -4.90 13.26
N TYR A 331 -29.97 -4.60 11.98
CA TYR A 331 -28.92 -3.74 11.44
C TYR A 331 -29.41 -2.31 11.30
N ASP A 332 -28.60 -1.36 11.68
CA ASP A 332 -28.75 0.04 11.26
C ASP A 332 -28.26 0.17 9.79
N TYR A 333 -28.78 1.13 9.06
CA TYR A 333 -28.42 1.34 7.66
C TYR A 333 -28.32 2.81 7.28
N LEU A 334 -27.55 3.09 6.23
CA LEU A 334 -27.45 4.40 5.58
C LEU A 334 -27.54 4.17 4.06
N CYS A 335 -28.49 4.80 3.41
CA CYS A 335 -28.65 4.72 1.96
C CYS A 335 -29.24 6.01 1.39
N VAL A 336 -29.10 6.19 0.06
CA VAL A 336 -29.82 7.24 -0.65
C VAL A 336 -31.27 6.78 -0.89
N SER A 337 -32.26 7.60 -0.53
CA SER A 337 -33.65 7.29 -0.79
C SER A 337 -33.92 7.14 -2.30
N ARG A 338 -34.67 6.11 -2.70
CA ARG A 338 -35.07 5.88 -4.09
C ARG A 338 -36.15 6.84 -4.58
N SER A 339 -36.95 7.32 -3.66
CA SER A 339 -38.05 8.27 -3.95
C SER A 339 -37.76 9.61 -3.30
N ASN A 340 -38.16 10.68 -3.96
CA ASN A 340 -38.17 11.99 -3.32
C ASN A 340 -39.20 11.96 -2.19
N LEU A 341 -38.79 12.30 -0.99
CA LEU A 341 -39.70 12.49 0.12
C LEU A 341 -40.66 13.64 -0.23
N LYS A 342 -41.94 13.33 -0.20
CA LYS A 342 -43.02 14.31 -0.21
C LYS A 342 -43.42 14.53 1.26
N ASN A 343 -43.77 15.71 1.66
CA ASN A 343 -44.28 16.02 3.01
C ASN A 343 -43.27 15.68 4.15
N TYR A 344 -42.11 16.25 4.12
CA TYR A 344 -41.14 16.18 5.22
C TYR A 344 -41.04 17.54 5.95
N TYR A 345 -40.72 17.49 7.22
CA TYR A 345 -40.48 18.68 8.06
C TYR A 345 -39.18 18.52 8.85
N ALA A 346 -38.55 19.61 9.20
CA ALA A 346 -37.37 19.59 10.04
C ALA A 346 -37.69 19.00 11.42
N ASP A 347 -36.85 18.10 11.91
CA ASP A 347 -36.99 17.62 13.30
C ASP A 347 -36.79 18.82 14.25
N THR A 348 -37.74 19.07 15.15
CA THR A 348 -37.76 20.23 16.03
C THR A 348 -36.49 20.42 16.85
N ASP A 349 -35.76 19.32 17.12
CA ASP A 349 -34.54 19.30 17.92
C ASP A 349 -33.26 19.27 17.07
N SER A 350 -33.36 19.38 15.73
CA SER A 350 -32.21 19.28 14.84
C SER A 350 -31.66 20.64 14.42
N THR A 351 -30.38 20.86 14.68
CA THR A 351 -29.62 21.95 14.07
C THR A 351 -28.92 21.47 12.81
N PRO A 352 -28.86 22.30 11.74
CA PRO A 352 -28.09 21.95 10.56
C PRO A 352 -26.62 21.67 10.90
N VAL A 353 -26.08 20.60 10.36
CA VAL A 353 -24.68 20.24 10.50
C VAL A 353 -23.97 20.52 9.18
N LEU A 354 -22.89 21.28 9.24
CA LEU A 354 -22.04 21.55 8.09
C LEU A 354 -20.85 20.59 8.10
N ILE A 355 -20.70 19.84 7.01
CA ILE A 355 -19.52 19.02 6.73
C ILE A 355 -18.87 19.50 5.43
N LYS A 356 -17.66 19.02 5.14
CA LYS A 356 -16.95 19.31 3.89
C LYS A 356 -16.77 18.05 3.06
N ASP A 357 -16.85 18.21 1.75
CA ASP A 357 -16.49 17.13 0.81
C ASP A 357 -14.96 17.03 0.63
N LYS A 358 -14.50 16.07 -0.21
CA LYS A 358 -13.07 15.90 -0.53
C LYS A 358 -12.40 17.11 -1.22
N LYS A 359 -13.21 18.10 -1.65
CA LYS A 359 -12.76 19.36 -2.29
C LYS A 359 -12.98 20.56 -1.38
N ASP A 360 -13.12 20.33 -0.07
CA ASP A 360 -13.42 21.36 0.95
C ASP A 360 -14.72 22.16 0.70
N GLN A 361 -15.63 21.65 -0.16
CA GLN A 361 -16.90 22.31 -0.41
C GLN A 361 -17.91 21.97 0.69
N PRO A 362 -18.69 22.97 1.16
CA PRO A 362 -19.64 22.74 2.23
C PRO A 362 -20.82 21.87 1.77
N ILE A 363 -21.18 20.95 2.64
CA ILE A 363 -22.39 20.14 2.56
C ILE A 363 -23.18 20.38 3.82
N GLU A 364 -24.42 20.83 3.67
CA GLU A 364 -25.34 21.05 4.77
C GLU A 364 -26.22 19.79 4.94
N LEU A 365 -26.33 19.32 6.16
CA LEU A 365 -27.12 18.16 6.56
C LEU A 365 -28.18 18.61 7.56
N LEU A 366 -29.44 18.26 7.33
CA LEU A 366 -30.52 18.51 8.25
C LEU A 366 -31.32 17.24 8.50
N LYS A 367 -31.53 16.88 9.75
CA LYS A 367 -32.39 15.77 10.09
C LYS A 367 -33.86 16.16 9.86
N VAL A 368 -34.57 15.35 9.10
CA VAL A 368 -35.98 15.55 8.75
C VAL A 368 -36.78 14.31 9.07
N LYS A 369 -38.06 14.49 9.30
CA LYS A 369 -39.04 13.46 9.57
C LYS A 369 -40.20 13.51 8.57
N THR A 370 -40.90 12.42 8.44
CA THR A 370 -42.13 12.30 7.66
C THR A 370 -43.18 11.54 8.51
N ASP A 371 -44.45 11.84 8.27
CA ASP A 371 -45.56 11.12 8.95
C ASP A 371 -45.83 9.72 8.37
N GLU A 372 -45.18 9.38 7.24
CA GLU A 372 -45.39 8.13 6.53
C GLU A 372 -44.71 6.92 7.23
N ASN A 373 -43.61 7.15 7.95
CA ASN A 373 -42.91 6.10 8.67
C ASN A 373 -42.02 6.67 9.78
N ASN A 374 -41.46 5.80 10.62
CA ASN A 374 -40.59 6.15 11.74
C ASN A 374 -39.10 6.17 11.36
N ASP A 375 -38.75 6.25 10.07
CA ASP A 375 -37.37 6.27 9.64
C ASP A 375 -36.73 7.67 9.84
N ASN A 376 -35.43 7.67 10.11
CA ASN A 376 -34.67 8.91 10.18
C ASN A 376 -34.19 9.27 8.77
N TYR A 377 -34.43 10.51 8.36
CA TYR A 377 -33.98 11.03 7.08
C TYR A 377 -33.01 12.19 7.27
N LEU A 378 -32.04 12.30 6.36
CA LEU A 378 -31.15 13.45 6.24
C LEU A 378 -31.46 14.17 4.93
N TRP A 379 -31.85 15.44 5.04
CA TRP A 379 -31.85 16.33 3.90
C TRP A 379 -30.43 16.82 3.67
N VAL A 380 -29.95 16.70 2.43
CA VAL A 380 -28.57 16.96 2.06
C VAL A 380 -28.53 18.03 0.98
N LYS A 381 -27.91 19.18 1.27
CA LYS A 381 -27.66 20.25 0.31
C LYS A 381 -26.17 20.31 -0.01
N SER A 382 -25.82 19.96 -1.25
CA SER A 382 -24.45 20.00 -1.75
C SER A 382 -24.37 20.90 -2.97
N HIS A 383 -23.53 21.92 -2.92
CA HIS A 383 -23.31 22.82 -4.04
C HIS A 383 -22.76 22.08 -5.27
N THR A 384 -21.84 21.17 -5.06
CA THR A 384 -21.24 20.34 -6.14
C THR A 384 -22.28 19.48 -6.85
N LYS A 385 -23.26 18.93 -6.09
CA LYS A 385 -24.34 18.12 -6.66
C LYS A 385 -25.31 19.01 -7.46
N ALA A 386 -25.70 20.17 -6.92
CA ALA A 386 -26.58 21.11 -7.60
C ALA A 386 -25.99 21.60 -8.94
N LEU A 387 -24.69 21.89 -8.99
CA LEU A 387 -24.01 22.24 -10.24
C LEU A 387 -24.04 21.11 -11.28
N LYS A 388 -23.90 19.86 -10.86
CA LYS A 388 -23.99 18.70 -11.78
C LYS A 388 -25.43 18.52 -12.31
N GLU A 389 -26.43 18.64 -11.45
CA GLU A 389 -27.85 18.51 -11.83
C GLU A 389 -28.29 19.62 -12.79
N ASN A 390 -27.77 20.83 -12.61
CA ASN A 390 -28.04 21.95 -13.52
C ASN A 390 -27.28 21.86 -14.87
N SER A 391 -26.25 21.02 -14.96
CA SER A 391 -25.45 20.79 -16.18
C SER A 391 -25.92 19.61 -17.02
N MET A 392 -26.89 18.84 -16.57
CA MET A 392 -27.56 17.73 -17.26
C MET A 392 -28.85 18.18 -17.91
#